data_f915232e566a4566fc63d39076cbc835
#
_entry.id   f915232e566a4566fc63d39076cbc835
#
_cell.length_a   1.000
_cell.length_b   1.000
_cell.length_c   1.000
_cell.angle_alpha   90.00
_cell.angle_beta   90.00
_cell.angle_gamma   90.00
#
_symmetry.space_group_name_H-M   'P 1'
#
loop_
_entity.id
_entity.type
_entity.pdbx_description
1 polymer ?
#
loop_
_entity_poly.entity_id
_entity_poly.type
_entity_poly.pdbx_seq_one_letter_code
_entity_poly.pdbx_strand_id
1 'polypeptide(L)'
;MGVLYEWIDRNILELAREFRLSYLPPLMVYMAAGISGLTGIVGTFFVKDYLGLSAAFLAALGFWAGIPWALKMPFGHLVDLLWRWKGLLVYFGAGVIAVSLLIMVGLIGHREAMTALMPAEVWYVMSVLLAPIGYVIQDTVADAMTVEAVPRVDHRGRPFDAAQIKLMHTTMQTLGRVAIIS
;
A
#
# COMPACT_ATOMS: atom_id res chain seq x y z
N MET A 1 16.41 -24.17 -24.69
CA MET A 1 16.69 -24.02 -23.24
C MET A 1 17.46 -22.74 -22.90
N GLY A 2 18.39 -22.25 -23.76
CA GLY A 2 19.18 -21.03 -23.47
C GLY A 2 18.40 -19.75 -23.27
N VAL A 3 17.44 -19.46 -24.13
CA VAL A 3 16.68 -18.20 -24.11
C VAL A 3 15.86 -18.03 -22.81
N LEU A 4 15.24 -19.10 -22.31
CA LEU A 4 14.49 -19.07 -21.04
C LEU A 4 15.42 -18.88 -19.84
N TYR A 5 16.59 -19.54 -19.87
CA TYR A 5 17.59 -19.41 -18.81
C TYR A 5 18.19 -17.99 -18.78
N GLU A 6 18.52 -17.42 -19.94
CA GLU A 6 19.00 -16.03 -20.04
C GLU A 6 17.93 -15.02 -19.62
N TRP A 7 16.66 -15.30 -19.92
CA TRP A 7 15.56 -14.45 -19.48
C TRP A 7 15.38 -14.50 -17.94
N ILE A 8 15.45 -15.70 -17.34
CA ILE A 8 15.37 -15.90 -15.89
C ILE A 8 16.57 -15.24 -15.19
N ASP A 9 17.79 -15.44 -15.70
CA ASP A 9 19.00 -14.85 -15.13
C ASP A 9 18.90 -13.32 -15.13
N ARG A 10 18.53 -12.71 -16.25
CA ARG A 10 18.45 -11.26 -16.41
C ARG A 10 17.31 -10.61 -15.64
N ASN A 11 16.17 -11.28 -15.49
CA ASN A 11 14.98 -10.64 -14.91
C ASN A 11 14.69 -11.07 -13.47
N ILE A 12 15.21 -12.19 -13.03
CA ILE A 12 14.92 -12.73 -11.69
C ILE A 12 16.20 -12.83 -10.85
N LEU A 13 17.25 -13.50 -11.36
CA LEU A 13 18.45 -13.72 -10.56
C LEU A 13 19.27 -12.45 -10.39
N GLU A 14 19.31 -11.57 -11.39
CA GLU A 14 19.94 -10.26 -11.28
C GLU A 14 19.23 -9.38 -10.26
N LEU A 15 17.89 -9.38 -10.25
CA LEU A 15 17.09 -8.69 -9.24
C LEU A 15 17.39 -9.19 -7.81
N ALA A 16 17.53 -10.51 -7.65
CA ALA A 16 17.86 -11.11 -6.37
C ALA A 16 19.29 -10.78 -5.89
N ARG A 17 20.23 -10.63 -6.82
CA ARG A 17 21.62 -10.23 -6.51
C ARG A 17 21.74 -8.77 -6.10
N GLU A 18 20.87 -7.91 -6.64
CA GLU A 18 20.79 -6.48 -6.33
C GLU A 18 20.01 -6.17 -5.04
N PHE A 19 19.36 -7.19 -4.43
CA PHE A 19 18.56 -7.02 -3.21
C PHE A 19 19.44 -6.57 -2.04
N ARG A 20 18.97 -5.53 -1.32
CA ARG A 20 19.62 -5.00 -0.12
C ARG A 20 18.65 -5.01 1.06
N LEU A 21 19.17 -5.25 2.25
CA LEU A 21 18.38 -5.24 3.48
C LEU A 21 17.64 -3.90 3.72
N SER A 22 18.21 -2.78 3.23
CA SER A 22 17.58 -1.46 3.30
C SER A 22 16.28 -1.36 2.48
N TYR A 23 16.04 -2.30 1.54
CA TYR A 23 14.81 -2.35 0.74
C TYR A 23 13.65 -3.02 1.47
N LEU A 24 13.93 -3.80 2.53
CA LEU A 24 12.92 -4.57 3.26
C LEU A 24 11.78 -3.71 3.82
N PRO A 25 12.00 -2.60 4.54
CA PRO A 25 10.91 -1.83 5.14
C PRO A 25 9.87 -1.35 4.12
N PRO A 26 10.23 -0.66 3.02
CA PRO A 26 9.24 -0.25 2.03
C PRO A 26 8.58 -1.44 1.31
N LEU A 27 9.31 -2.54 1.04
CA LEU A 27 8.74 -3.73 0.42
C LEU A 27 7.69 -4.40 1.31
N MET A 28 7.89 -4.44 2.62
CA MET A 28 6.89 -4.96 3.57
C MET A 28 5.59 -4.13 3.54
N VAL A 29 5.69 -2.81 3.40
CA VAL A 29 4.52 -1.94 3.26
C VAL A 29 3.77 -2.23 1.96
N TYR A 30 4.48 -2.38 0.84
CA TYR A 30 3.88 -2.73 -0.45
C TYR A 30 3.23 -4.11 -0.44
N MET A 31 3.88 -5.11 0.16
CA MET A 31 3.31 -6.46 0.28
C MET A 31 2.04 -6.45 1.13
N ALA A 32 2.03 -5.73 2.25
CA ALA A 32 0.85 -5.56 3.08
C ALA A 32 -0.31 -4.89 2.30
N ALA A 33 -0.01 -3.88 1.48
CA ALA A 33 -0.98 -3.22 0.62
C ALA A 33 -1.55 -4.17 -0.45
N GLY A 34 -0.71 -5.01 -1.07
CA GLY A 34 -1.14 -6.02 -2.04
C GLY A 34 -2.11 -7.05 -1.44
N ILE A 35 -1.76 -7.61 -0.29
CA ILE A 35 -2.62 -8.56 0.45
C ILE A 35 -3.98 -7.92 0.78
N SER A 36 -3.99 -6.68 1.21
CA SER A 36 -5.21 -5.95 1.55
C SER A 36 -6.10 -5.70 0.32
N GLY A 37 -5.50 -5.48 -0.86
CA GLY A 37 -6.22 -5.32 -2.13
C GLY A 37 -7.06 -6.54 -2.51
N LEU A 38 -6.54 -7.75 -2.28
CA LEU A 38 -7.27 -9.00 -2.54
C LEU A 38 -8.55 -9.11 -1.70
N THR A 39 -8.49 -8.73 -0.42
CA THR A 39 -9.65 -8.76 0.47
C THR A 39 -10.73 -7.74 0.06
N GLY A 40 -10.33 -6.62 -0.54
CA GLY A 40 -11.23 -5.57 -1.00
C GLY A 40 -12.20 -6.04 -2.10
N ILE A 41 -11.73 -6.82 -3.06
CA ILE A 41 -12.57 -7.36 -4.15
C ILE A 41 -13.64 -8.29 -3.59
N VAL A 42 -13.24 -9.28 -2.79
CA VAL A 42 -14.17 -10.24 -2.18
C VAL A 42 -15.15 -9.53 -1.25
N GLY A 43 -14.67 -8.57 -0.44
CA GLY A 43 -15.48 -7.79 0.47
C GLY A 43 -16.56 -6.99 -0.24
N THR A 44 -16.27 -6.36 -1.39
CA THR A 44 -17.23 -5.55 -2.14
C THR A 44 -18.41 -6.40 -2.63
N PHE A 45 -18.16 -7.56 -3.23
CA PHE A 45 -19.22 -8.44 -3.71
C PHE A 45 -20.03 -9.04 -2.56
N PHE A 46 -19.36 -9.54 -1.54
CA PHE A 46 -20.03 -10.10 -0.36
C PHE A 46 -20.93 -9.06 0.34
N VAL A 47 -20.40 -7.87 0.58
CA VAL A 47 -21.15 -6.82 1.29
C VAL A 47 -22.31 -6.29 0.45
N LYS A 48 -22.15 -6.19 -0.88
CA LYS A 48 -23.25 -5.84 -1.78
C LYS A 48 -24.46 -6.76 -1.59
N ASP A 49 -24.21 -8.06 -1.63
CA ASP A 49 -25.27 -9.06 -1.50
C ASP A 49 -25.81 -9.15 -0.06
N TYR A 50 -24.92 -9.03 0.93
CA TYR A 50 -25.28 -9.12 2.35
C TYR A 50 -26.06 -7.92 2.87
N LEU A 51 -25.73 -6.70 2.41
CA LEU A 51 -26.40 -5.46 2.80
C LEU A 51 -27.50 -5.03 1.80
N GLY A 52 -27.62 -5.70 0.65
CA GLY A 52 -28.60 -5.35 -0.39
C GLY A 52 -28.33 -3.99 -1.04
N LEU A 53 -27.08 -3.54 -1.13
CA LEU A 53 -26.72 -2.21 -1.62
C LEU A 53 -26.85 -2.15 -3.16
N SER A 54 -27.33 -0.99 -3.66
CA SER A 54 -27.42 -0.76 -5.09
C SER A 54 -26.06 -0.57 -5.75
N ALA A 55 -25.92 -0.95 -7.02
CA ALA A 55 -24.70 -0.71 -7.80
C ALA A 55 -24.36 0.79 -7.90
N ALA A 56 -25.38 1.65 -8.01
CA ALA A 56 -25.20 3.11 -8.05
C ALA A 56 -24.58 3.65 -6.74
N PHE A 57 -25.05 3.13 -5.60
CA PHE A 57 -24.51 3.51 -4.29
C PHE A 57 -23.04 3.08 -4.17
N LEU A 58 -22.70 1.85 -4.59
CA LEU A 58 -21.31 1.35 -4.55
C LEU A 58 -20.40 2.13 -5.51
N ALA A 59 -20.89 2.52 -6.68
CA ALA A 59 -20.13 3.35 -7.61
C ALA A 59 -19.84 4.75 -7.03
N ALA A 60 -20.84 5.39 -6.42
CA ALA A 60 -20.67 6.67 -5.73
C ALA A 60 -19.67 6.54 -4.57
N LEU A 61 -19.77 5.48 -3.76
CA LEU A 61 -18.84 5.22 -2.66
C LEU A 61 -17.42 4.99 -3.16
N GLY A 62 -17.25 4.26 -4.27
CA GLY A 62 -15.96 4.06 -4.93
C GLY A 62 -15.32 5.37 -5.42
N PHE A 63 -16.12 6.29 -5.94
CA PHE A 63 -15.66 7.64 -6.29
C PHE A 63 -15.09 8.38 -5.08
N TRP A 64 -15.81 8.42 -3.97
CA TRP A 64 -15.36 9.07 -2.75
C TRP A 64 -14.13 8.39 -2.14
N ALA A 65 -14.07 7.07 -2.17
CA ALA A 65 -12.91 6.29 -1.74
C ALA A 65 -11.66 6.52 -2.62
N GLY A 66 -11.84 6.98 -3.86
CA GLY A 66 -10.76 7.36 -4.78
C GLY A 66 -10.13 8.72 -4.49
N ILE A 67 -10.81 9.62 -3.77
CA ILE A 67 -10.33 10.98 -3.50
C ILE A 67 -8.97 11.01 -2.79
N PRO A 68 -8.69 10.20 -1.74
CA PRO A 68 -7.39 10.17 -1.10
C PRO A 68 -6.24 9.88 -2.09
N TRP A 69 -6.46 9.01 -3.08
CA TRP A 69 -5.49 8.71 -4.12
C TRP A 69 -5.22 9.91 -5.06
N ALA A 70 -6.25 10.68 -5.38
CA ALA A 70 -6.09 11.92 -6.15
C ALA A 70 -5.27 12.97 -5.39
N LEU A 71 -5.32 12.94 -4.05
CA LEU A 71 -4.56 13.83 -3.17
C LEU A 71 -3.15 13.29 -2.83
N LYS A 72 -2.69 12.20 -3.45
CA LYS A 72 -1.37 11.61 -3.17
C LYS A 72 -0.22 12.61 -3.34
N MET A 73 -0.27 13.50 -4.33
CA MET A 73 0.78 14.51 -4.53
C MET A 73 0.89 15.53 -3.37
N PRO A 74 -0.20 16.19 -2.92
CA PRO A 74 -0.17 16.99 -1.69
C PRO A 74 0.29 16.21 -0.46
N PHE A 75 -0.13 14.95 -0.31
CA PHE A 75 0.35 14.09 0.78
C PHE A 75 1.85 13.81 0.69
N GLY A 76 2.42 13.67 -0.51
CA GLY A 76 3.87 13.54 -0.70
C GLY A 76 4.62 14.74 -0.11
N HIS A 77 4.17 15.95 -0.40
CA HIS A 77 4.76 17.15 0.19
C HIS A 77 4.62 17.19 1.73
N LEU A 78 3.47 16.78 2.26
CA LEU A 78 3.26 16.70 3.70
C LEU A 78 4.21 15.67 4.35
N VAL A 79 4.42 14.53 3.71
CA VAL A 79 5.37 13.49 4.17
C VAL A 79 6.79 14.04 4.19
N ASP A 80 7.20 14.82 3.18
CA ASP A 80 8.51 15.46 3.13
C ASP A 80 8.71 16.44 4.30
N LEU A 81 7.69 17.24 4.62
CA LEU A 81 7.72 18.15 5.77
C LEU A 81 7.80 17.41 7.11
N LEU A 82 7.15 16.26 7.20
CA LEU A 82 7.07 15.42 8.40
C LEU A 82 8.06 14.25 8.37
N TRP A 83 9.09 14.29 7.50
CA TRP A 83 10.01 13.18 7.28
C TRP A 83 10.66 12.64 8.57
N ARG A 84 10.92 13.52 9.51
CA ARG A 84 11.41 13.16 10.85
C ARG A 84 10.48 12.16 11.56
N TRP A 85 9.18 12.16 11.24
CA TRP A 85 8.13 11.36 11.87
C TRP A 85 7.64 10.23 10.96
N LYS A 86 8.40 9.87 9.91
CA LYS A 86 8.01 8.87 8.91
C LYS A 86 7.51 7.54 9.52
N GLY A 87 8.20 7.04 10.56
CA GLY A 87 7.76 5.83 11.27
C GLY A 87 6.38 5.99 11.90
N LEU A 88 6.11 7.15 12.49
CA LEU A 88 4.81 7.44 13.11
C LEU A 88 3.70 7.56 12.06
N LEU A 89 3.99 8.11 10.88
CA LEU A 89 3.05 8.15 9.76
C LEU A 89 2.69 6.75 9.26
N VAL A 90 3.65 5.82 9.19
CA VAL A 90 3.39 4.41 8.84
C VAL A 90 2.47 3.78 9.88
N TYR A 91 2.75 3.94 11.17
CA TYR A 91 1.90 3.40 12.24
C TYR A 91 0.51 4.04 12.25
N PHE A 92 0.42 5.34 11.99
CA PHE A 92 -0.86 6.03 11.88
C PHE A 92 -1.69 5.49 10.71
N GLY A 93 -1.10 5.35 9.52
CA GLY A 93 -1.75 4.75 8.36
C GLY A 93 -2.20 3.31 8.64
N ALA A 94 -1.33 2.50 9.27
CA ALA A 94 -1.69 1.14 9.70
C ALA A 94 -2.84 1.13 10.70
N GLY A 95 -2.86 2.05 11.65
CA GLY A 95 -3.93 2.20 12.64
C GLY A 95 -5.26 2.52 11.98
N VAL A 96 -5.29 3.44 11.00
CA VAL A 96 -6.50 3.79 10.24
C VAL A 96 -7.02 2.59 9.45
N ILE A 97 -6.13 1.82 8.80
CA ILE A 97 -6.50 0.58 8.10
C ILE A 97 -7.04 -0.45 9.10
N ALA A 98 -6.37 -0.62 10.23
CA ALA A 98 -6.82 -1.56 11.27
C ALA A 98 -8.22 -1.21 11.80
N VAL A 99 -8.51 0.06 12.05
CA VAL A 99 -9.85 0.53 12.44
C VAL A 99 -10.88 0.19 11.35
N SER A 100 -10.57 0.45 10.08
CA SER A 100 -11.43 0.07 8.96
C SER A 100 -11.74 -1.43 8.95
N LEU A 101 -10.72 -2.27 9.11
CA LEU A 101 -10.87 -3.74 9.14
C LEU A 101 -11.66 -4.19 10.37
N LEU A 102 -11.44 -3.60 11.54
CA LEU A 102 -12.20 -3.91 12.76
C LEU A 102 -13.67 -3.57 12.62
N ILE A 103 -14.01 -2.45 11.96
CA ILE A 103 -15.39 -2.11 11.63
C ILE A 103 -16.01 -3.22 10.78
N MET A 104 -15.31 -3.70 9.73
CA MET A 104 -15.82 -4.77 8.87
C MET A 104 -15.97 -6.09 9.63
N VAL A 105 -14.99 -6.46 10.44
CA VAL A 105 -15.07 -7.68 11.28
C VAL A 105 -16.25 -7.59 12.25
N GLY A 106 -16.44 -6.43 12.90
CA GLY A 106 -17.58 -6.20 13.77
C GLY A 106 -18.92 -6.30 13.04
N LEU A 107 -19.01 -5.70 11.84
CA LEU A 107 -20.22 -5.71 11.03
C LEU A 107 -20.61 -7.11 10.55
N ILE A 108 -19.64 -7.98 10.28
CA ILE A 108 -19.86 -9.36 9.86
C ILE A 108 -20.14 -10.28 11.07
N GLY A 109 -19.35 -10.15 12.13
CA GLY A 109 -19.38 -11.07 13.28
C GLY A 109 -20.37 -10.68 14.38
N HIS A 110 -20.66 -9.38 14.55
CA HIS A 110 -21.51 -8.85 15.63
C HIS A 110 -22.53 -7.84 15.11
N ARG A 111 -23.23 -8.19 14.04
CA ARG A 111 -24.15 -7.29 13.33
C ARG A 111 -25.17 -6.66 14.23
N GLU A 112 -25.83 -7.45 15.11
CA GLU A 112 -26.88 -6.94 16.00
C GLU A 112 -26.36 -5.84 16.93
N ALA A 113 -25.20 -6.04 17.55
CA ALA A 113 -24.58 -5.06 18.42
C ALA A 113 -24.18 -3.78 17.67
N MET A 114 -23.63 -3.94 16.46
CA MET A 114 -23.23 -2.81 15.61
C MET A 114 -24.45 -2.01 15.13
N THR A 115 -25.50 -2.70 14.69
CA THR A 115 -26.72 -2.06 14.17
C THR A 115 -27.60 -1.44 15.28
N ALA A 116 -27.42 -1.84 16.52
CA ALA A 116 -28.03 -1.17 17.67
C ALA A 116 -27.49 0.26 17.87
N LEU A 117 -26.27 0.55 17.41
CA LEU A 117 -25.63 1.87 17.52
C LEU A 117 -25.88 2.73 16.28
N MET A 118 -25.70 2.18 15.09
CA MET A 118 -25.88 2.88 13.80
C MET A 118 -26.27 1.87 12.71
N PRO A 119 -26.97 2.30 11.63
CA PRO A 119 -27.29 1.45 10.49
C PRO A 119 -26.03 0.78 9.89
N ALA A 120 -26.17 -0.46 9.40
CA ALA A 120 -25.07 -1.24 8.86
C ALA A 120 -24.38 -0.54 7.67
N GLU A 121 -25.16 0.19 6.87
CA GLU A 121 -24.67 0.95 5.72
C GLU A 121 -23.72 2.07 6.15
N VAL A 122 -23.99 2.72 7.29
CA VAL A 122 -23.12 3.79 7.83
C VAL A 122 -21.78 3.22 8.27
N TRP A 123 -21.77 2.09 8.97
CA TRP A 123 -20.54 1.40 9.35
C TRP A 123 -19.72 0.99 8.13
N TYR A 124 -20.39 0.45 7.10
CA TYR A 124 -19.75 0.08 5.86
C TYR A 124 -19.12 1.28 5.15
N VAL A 125 -19.84 2.39 5.00
CA VAL A 125 -19.33 3.64 4.42
C VAL A 125 -18.09 4.11 5.16
N MET A 126 -18.14 4.14 6.50
CA MET A 126 -16.99 4.54 7.31
C MET A 126 -15.78 3.66 7.05
N SER A 127 -15.95 2.35 7.03
CA SER A 127 -14.86 1.41 6.73
C SER A 127 -14.26 1.67 5.35
N VAL A 128 -15.09 1.75 4.31
CA VAL A 128 -14.65 1.95 2.93
C VAL A 128 -13.96 3.29 2.70
N LEU A 129 -14.31 4.34 3.44
CA LEU A 129 -13.65 5.64 3.32
C LEU A 129 -12.37 5.74 4.15
N LEU A 130 -12.29 5.05 5.30
CA LEU A 130 -11.09 5.08 6.14
C LEU A 130 -9.91 4.32 5.51
N ALA A 131 -10.17 3.16 4.90
CA ALA A 131 -9.12 2.33 4.34
C ALA A 131 -8.21 3.07 3.33
N PRO A 132 -8.73 3.75 2.29
CA PRO A 132 -7.92 4.48 1.33
C PRO A 132 -7.07 5.59 1.95
N ILE A 133 -7.56 6.25 3.00
CA ILE A 133 -6.79 7.28 3.72
C ILE A 133 -5.53 6.65 4.32
N GLY A 134 -5.69 5.54 5.04
CA GLY A 134 -4.56 4.82 5.62
C GLY A 134 -3.59 4.29 4.57
N TYR A 135 -4.10 3.74 3.46
CA TYR A 135 -3.28 3.23 2.36
C TYR A 135 -2.48 4.34 1.69
N VAL A 136 -3.09 5.48 1.36
CA VAL A 136 -2.39 6.59 0.70
C VAL A 136 -1.27 7.14 1.58
N ILE A 137 -1.48 7.24 2.88
CA ILE A 137 -0.44 7.67 3.82
C ILE A 137 0.73 6.68 3.81
N GLN A 138 0.46 5.37 3.96
CA GLN A 138 1.51 4.35 3.95
C GLN A 138 2.25 4.27 2.62
N ASP A 139 1.52 4.28 1.52
CA ASP A 139 2.07 4.19 0.18
C ASP A 139 2.97 5.40 -0.14
N THR A 140 2.54 6.60 0.24
CA THR A 140 3.33 7.82 0.06
C THR A 140 4.62 7.78 0.88
N VAL A 141 4.57 7.30 2.13
CA VAL A 141 5.77 7.13 2.95
C VAL A 141 6.67 6.04 2.39
N ALA A 142 6.11 4.92 1.92
CA ALA A 142 6.87 3.84 1.29
C ALA A 142 7.59 4.32 0.02
N ASP A 143 6.93 5.09 -0.84
CA ASP A 143 7.54 5.70 -2.03
C ASP A 143 8.73 6.58 -1.65
N ALA A 144 8.59 7.45 -0.64
CA ALA A 144 9.69 8.28 -0.16
C ALA A 144 10.82 7.45 0.46
N MET A 145 10.51 6.37 1.19
CA MET A 145 11.49 5.45 1.74
C MET A 145 12.26 4.68 0.65
N THR A 146 11.65 4.41 -0.52
CA THR A 146 12.37 3.76 -1.63
C THR A 146 13.53 4.62 -2.14
N VAL A 147 13.36 5.94 -2.13
CA VAL A 147 14.42 6.89 -2.52
C VAL A 147 15.53 6.91 -1.46
N GLU A 148 15.17 6.88 -0.17
CA GLU A 148 16.14 6.86 0.94
C GLU A 148 16.90 5.51 1.01
N ALA A 149 16.24 4.39 0.69
CA ALA A 149 16.81 3.06 0.76
C ALA A 149 17.98 2.85 -0.23
N VAL A 150 18.05 3.64 -1.31
CA VAL A 150 19.13 3.57 -2.29
C VAL A 150 20.36 4.31 -1.76
N PRO A 151 21.48 3.61 -1.49
CA PRO A 151 22.69 4.22 -0.97
C PRO A 151 23.35 5.12 -2.03
N ARG A 152 23.89 6.25 -1.59
CA ARG A 152 24.63 7.20 -2.47
C ARG A 152 26.14 6.95 -2.50
N VAL A 153 26.63 6.17 -1.55
CA VAL A 153 28.07 5.84 -1.40
C VAL A 153 28.26 4.34 -1.22
N ASP A 154 29.39 3.82 -1.69
CA ASP A 154 29.79 2.44 -1.47
C ASP A 154 30.27 2.20 -0.02
N HIS A 155 30.57 0.96 0.34
CA HIS A 155 31.11 0.55 1.64
C HIS A 155 32.47 1.18 1.98
N ARG A 156 33.13 1.81 1.00
CA ARG A 156 34.42 2.53 1.15
C ARG A 156 34.23 4.04 1.19
N GLY A 157 32.97 4.54 1.23
CA GLY A 157 32.64 5.96 1.24
C GLY A 157 32.77 6.66 -0.12
N ARG A 158 32.96 5.93 -1.23
CA ARG A 158 33.04 6.53 -2.57
C ARG A 158 31.65 6.69 -3.16
N PRO A 159 31.34 7.84 -3.76
CA PRO A 159 30.02 8.06 -4.36
C PRO A 159 29.83 7.12 -5.55
N PHE A 160 28.60 6.56 -5.68
CA PHE A 160 28.17 5.87 -6.86
C PHE A 160 27.99 6.84 -8.02
N ASP A 161 28.23 6.38 -9.26
CA ASP A 161 27.92 7.17 -10.43
C ASP A 161 26.39 7.28 -10.66
N ALA A 162 25.99 8.24 -11.52
CA ALA A 162 24.58 8.47 -11.80
C ALA A 162 23.87 7.26 -12.44
N ALA A 163 24.58 6.45 -13.23
CA ALA A 163 24.03 5.26 -13.88
C ALA A 163 23.76 4.16 -12.84
N GLN A 164 24.67 3.96 -11.89
CA GLN A 164 24.52 3.00 -10.79
C GLN A 164 23.34 3.40 -9.87
N ILE A 165 23.23 4.68 -9.50
CA ILE A 165 22.12 5.19 -8.68
C ILE A 165 20.79 4.97 -9.42
N LYS A 166 20.72 5.29 -10.71
CA LYS A 166 19.52 5.08 -11.54
C LYS A 166 19.14 3.60 -11.60
N LEU A 167 20.10 2.71 -11.76
CA LEU A 167 19.86 1.25 -11.78
C LEU A 167 19.28 0.79 -10.44
N MET A 168 19.86 1.20 -9.31
CA MET A 168 19.37 0.86 -7.97
C MET A 168 17.94 1.36 -7.73
N HIS A 169 17.59 2.59 -8.16
CA HIS A 169 16.22 3.09 -8.10
C HIS A 169 15.26 2.25 -8.94
N THR A 170 15.67 1.88 -10.18
CA THR A 170 14.83 1.03 -11.04
C THR A 170 14.61 -0.34 -10.41
N THR A 171 15.66 -0.97 -9.87
CA THR A 171 15.58 -2.24 -9.14
C THR A 171 14.60 -2.16 -7.96
N MET A 172 14.72 -1.10 -7.14
CA MET A 172 13.84 -0.90 -5.99
C MET A 172 12.38 -0.73 -6.41
N GLN A 173 12.10 0.06 -7.45
CA GLN A 173 10.73 0.23 -7.97
C GLN A 173 10.16 -1.07 -8.53
N THR A 174 10.98 -1.86 -9.23
CA THR A 174 10.56 -3.17 -9.78
C THR A 174 10.23 -4.14 -8.65
N LEU A 175 11.08 -4.23 -7.63
CA LEU A 175 10.83 -5.05 -6.43
C LEU A 175 9.55 -4.62 -5.70
N GLY A 176 9.30 -3.31 -5.57
CA GLY A 176 8.09 -2.78 -4.98
C GLY A 176 6.83 -3.21 -5.74
N ARG A 177 6.85 -3.15 -7.06
CA ARG A 177 5.73 -3.62 -7.91
C ARG A 177 5.50 -5.13 -7.78
N VAL A 178 6.57 -5.92 -7.77
CA VAL A 178 6.46 -7.38 -7.54
C VAL A 178 5.83 -7.64 -6.18
N ALA A 179 6.26 -6.95 -5.13
CA ALA A 179 5.74 -7.12 -3.78
C ALA A 179 4.24 -6.77 -3.64
N ILE A 180 3.72 -5.81 -4.45
CA ILE A 180 2.28 -5.48 -4.45
C ILE A 180 1.45 -6.56 -5.15
N ILE A 181 2.01 -7.23 -6.18
CA ILE A 181 1.29 -8.18 -7.03
C ILE A 181 1.34 -9.61 -6.46
N SER A 182 2.31 -9.90 -5.58
CA SER A 182 2.51 -11.22 -4.96
C SER A 182 1.49 -11.53 -3.89
#